data_3d3fc03997b5ae7231af7a9cf672b26d
#
_entry.id   3d3fc03997b5ae7231af7a9cf672b26d
#
_cell.length_a   1.000
_cell.length_b   1.000
_cell.length_c   1.000
_cell.angle_alpha   90.00
_cell.angle_beta   90.00
_cell.angle_gamma   90.00
#
_symmetry.space_group_name_H-M   'P 1'
#
loop_
_entity.id
_entity.type
_entity.pdbx_description
1 polymer ?
#
loop_
_entity_poly.entity_id
_entity_poly.type
_entity_poly.pdbx_seq_one_letter_code
_entity_poly.pdbx_strand_id
1 'polypeptide(L)'
;YTLKNKKNTIISIAVYDENGITYNIYGGEYNLNYDYEIGSVTKTFTAMLISKAVEEGKINLDDNISNYLELENRYYPTIKRIITHTSGFKPYYLSFQKIKNYFSGGNDFYNISKEQLLKELNKTKLEDKDYDFNYSNFGISTLGLILEKVYYKDYNELQEEYFKELDMNNTSVAIGKGNLRGYWKWNEDDGYIPTGAIISNIEDMSKYLETLITSDESYIIKTQEPLTDVRAVNDIYSIFDINVDKVGMTWMIDNKNDIIWHNGSTTNFNSYIGYNKEKKVGVVVLSNLSPKSDVNMTFIGNKILHEMLDK
;
A
#
# COMPACT_ATOMS: atom_id res chain seq x y z
N TYR A 1 0.42 7.16 25.97
CA TYR A 1 0.10 8.29 25.07
C TYR A 1 -1.38 8.65 25.26
N THR A 2 -1.66 9.82 25.75
CA THR A 2 -3.04 10.25 25.98
C THR A 2 -3.54 11.10 24.80
N LEU A 3 -4.55 10.60 24.08
CA LEU A 3 -5.27 11.36 23.02
C LEU A 3 -6.06 12.57 23.58
N LYS A 4 -5.82 12.96 24.86
CA LYS A 4 -6.58 13.98 25.61
C LYS A 4 -6.78 15.32 24.91
N ASN A 5 -5.96 15.66 23.93
CA ASN A 5 -6.02 16.96 23.25
C ASN A 5 -6.48 16.88 21.78
N LYS A 6 -6.84 15.69 21.26
CA LYS A 6 -7.21 15.52 19.85
C LYS A 6 -8.69 15.13 19.76
N LYS A 7 -9.58 16.13 19.80
CA LYS A 7 -11.03 15.93 19.60
C LYS A 7 -11.29 15.20 18.28
N ASN A 8 -12.18 14.20 18.31
CA ASN A 8 -12.60 13.38 17.17
C ASN A 8 -11.52 12.48 16.55
N THR A 9 -10.43 12.20 17.27
CA THR A 9 -9.46 11.20 16.84
C THR A 9 -9.97 9.83 17.18
N ILE A 10 -9.91 8.92 16.19
CA ILE A 10 -10.27 7.52 16.35
C ILE A 10 -9.06 6.69 15.88
N ILE A 11 -8.66 5.72 16.71
CA ILE A 11 -7.65 4.73 16.38
C ILE A 11 -8.30 3.36 16.56
N SER A 12 -8.33 2.57 15.48
CA SER A 12 -8.80 1.19 15.49
C SER A 12 -7.60 0.26 15.35
N ILE A 13 -7.52 -0.74 16.23
CA ILE A 13 -6.45 -1.73 16.25
C ILE A 13 -7.08 -3.12 16.20
N ALA A 14 -6.58 -3.96 15.30
CA ALA A 14 -6.84 -5.39 15.28
C ALA A 14 -5.52 -6.13 15.52
N VAL A 15 -5.56 -7.12 16.37
CA VAL A 15 -4.44 -8.01 16.68
C VAL A 15 -4.88 -9.43 16.35
N TYR A 16 -4.03 -10.15 15.61
CA TYR A 16 -4.19 -11.57 15.31
C TYR A 16 -3.14 -12.38 16.07
N ASP A 17 -3.57 -13.39 16.81
CA ASP A 17 -2.72 -14.35 17.52
C ASP A 17 -3.36 -15.75 17.53
N GLU A 18 -2.85 -16.66 18.36
CA GLU A 18 -3.38 -18.02 18.50
C GLU A 18 -4.85 -18.12 18.94
N ASN A 19 -5.39 -17.03 19.52
CA ASN A 19 -6.78 -16.93 19.96
C ASN A 19 -7.69 -16.31 18.87
N GLY A 20 -7.13 -15.98 17.71
CA GLY A 20 -7.82 -15.30 16.62
C GLY A 20 -7.69 -13.78 16.69
N ILE A 21 -8.71 -13.05 16.19
CA ILE A 21 -8.67 -11.61 16.07
C ILE A 21 -9.29 -10.93 17.28
N THR A 22 -8.59 -9.94 17.84
CA THR A 22 -9.09 -9.05 18.88
C THR A 22 -9.05 -7.60 18.42
N TYR A 23 -10.04 -6.80 18.84
CA TYR A 23 -10.18 -5.41 18.43
C TYR A 23 -10.12 -4.45 19.61
N ASN A 24 -9.48 -3.30 19.41
CA ASN A 24 -9.48 -2.18 20.35
C ASN A 24 -9.75 -0.87 19.60
N ILE A 25 -10.70 -0.08 20.09
CA ILE A 25 -11.04 1.23 19.54
C ILE A 25 -10.75 2.30 20.59
N TYR A 26 -10.00 3.32 20.20
CA TYR A 26 -9.61 4.42 21.06
C TYR A 26 -10.14 5.75 20.50
N GLY A 27 -10.63 6.62 21.35
CA GLY A 27 -11.04 7.98 21.01
C GLY A 27 -12.43 8.13 20.41
N GLY A 28 -13.15 7.03 20.19
CA GLY A 28 -14.52 6.97 19.69
C GLY A 28 -15.35 5.92 20.44
N GLU A 29 -16.60 5.73 20.00
CA GLU A 29 -17.40 4.57 20.41
C GLU A 29 -16.81 3.28 19.85
N TYR A 30 -17.11 2.14 20.50
CA TYR A 30 -16.72 0.84 19.96
C TYR A 30 -17.53 0.55 18.69
N ASN A 31 -16.91 0.76 17.54
CA ASN A 31 -17.52 0.58 16.24
C ASN A 31 -16.45 0.10 15.25
N LEU A 32 -16.62 -1.09 14.69
CA LEU A 32 -15.70 -1.69 13.71
C LEU A 32 -15.87 -1.12 12.30
N ASN A 33 -16.95 -0.37 12.05
CA ASN A 33 -17.31 0.17 10.74
C ASN A 33 -16.87 1.62 10.52
N TYR A 34 -15.84 2.09 11.25
CA TYR A 34 -15.18 3.35 10.86
C TYR A 34 -14.39 3.14 9.59
N ASP A 35 -14.67 3.93 8.56
CA ASP A 35 -14.02 3.85 7.26
C ASP A 35 -12.75 4.71 7.24
N TYR A 36 -11.62 4.10 6.97
CA TYR A 36 -10.32 4.79 6.89
C TYR A 36 -9.76 4.72 5.49
N GLU A 37 -9.17 5.81 5.00
CA GLU A 37 -8.22 5.70 3.90
C GLU A 37 -6.99 4.92 4.39
N ILE A 38 -6.70 3.80 3.74
CA ILE A 38 -5.53 2.99 4.10
C ILE A 38 -4.24 3.49 3.44
N GLY A 39 -4.34 4.52 2.60
CA GLY A 39 -3.20 5.14 1.93
C GLY A 39 -2.35 4.11 1.21
N SER A 40 -1.04 4.17 1.39
CA SER A 40 -0.11 3.30 0.66
C SER A 40 -0.23 1.80 0.95
N VAL A 41 -0.97 1.37 1.97
CA VAL A 41 -1.33 -0.06 2.13
C VAL A 41 -2.13 -0.55 0.90
N THR A 42 -2.79 0.34 0.15
CA THR A 42 -3.37 0.04 -1.19
C THR A 42 -2.40 -0.68 -2.12
N LYS A 43 -1.10 -0.40 -2.05
CA LYS A 43 -0.10 -1.03 -2.93
C LYS A 43 0.01 -2.53 -2.72
N THR A 44 -0.26 -3.01 -1.52
CA THR A 44 -0.23 -4.45 -1.25
C THR A 44 -1.37 -5.16 -1.98
N PHE A 45 -2.54 -4.53 -2.11
CA PHE A 45 -3.65 -5.04 -2.93
C PHE A 45 -3.32 -5.01 -4.42
N THR A 46 -2.65 -3.95 -4.90
CA THR A 46 -2.13 -3.91 -6.28
C THR A 46 -1.14 -5.05 -6.52
N ALA A 47 -0.26 -5.32 -5.56
CA ALA A 47 0.70 -6.43 -5.63
C ALA A 47 0.02 -7.80 -5.68
N MET A 48 -1.09 -8.00 -4.95
CA MET A 48 -1.89 -9.22 -5.04
C MET A 48 -2.43 -9.46 -6.45
N LEU A 49 -2.98 -8.42 -7.10
CA LEU A 49 -3.46 -8.53 -8.48
C LEU A 49 -2.32 -8.81 -9.47
N ILE A 50 -1.13 -8.20 -9.27
CA ILE A 50 0.06 -8.51 -10.08
C ILE A 50 0.48 -9.96 -9.87
N SER A 51 0.53 -10.45 -8.63
CA SER A 51 0.91 -11.83 -8.32
C SER A 51 -0.07 -12.84 -8.92
N LYS A 52 -1.37 -12.53 -8.86
CA LYS A 52 -2.42 -13.33 -9.49
C LYS A 52 -2.26 -13.35 -11.02
N ALA A 53 -1.98 -12.20 -11.64
CA ALA A 53 -1.70 -12.13 -13.08
C ALA A 53 -0.44 -12.91 -13.49
N VAL A 54 0.58 -12.96 -12.61
CA VAL A 54 1.77 -13.81 -12.83
C VAL A 54 1.41 -15.29 -12.76
N GLU A 55 0.62 -15.70 -11.78
CA GLU A 55 0.20 -17.10 -11.65
C GLU A 55 -0.68 -17.56 -12.83
N GLU A 56 -1.52 -16.65 -13.34
CA GLU A 56 -2.34 -16.89 -14.54
C GLU A 56 -1.55 -16.82 -15.86
N GLY A 57 -0.25 -16.52 -15.80
CA GLY A 57 0.62 -16.40 -16.99
C GLY A 57 0.34 -15.19 -17.86
N LYS A 58 -0.38 -14.17 -17.34
CA LYS A 58 -0.66 -12.91 -18.05
C LYS A 58 0.51 -11.93 -17.97
N ILE A 59 1.30 -12.01 -16.90
CA ILE A 59 2.45 -11.15 -16.60
C ILE A 59 3.62 -12.04 -16.23
N ASN A 60 4.85 -11.62 -16.62
CA ASN A 60 6.09 -12.19 -16.08
C ASN A 60 6.84 -11.07 -15.34
N LEU A 61 7.31 -11.31 -14.12
CA LEU A 61 8.03 -10.32 -13.32
C LEU A 61 9.32 -9.80 -13.99
N ASP A 62 9.97 -10.64 -14.79
CA ASP A 62 11.21 -10.27 -15.49
C ASP A 62 10.94 -9.58 -16.83
N ASP A 63 9.68 -9.48 -17.26
CA ASP A 63 9.31 -8.76 -18.46
C ASP A 63 9.44 -7.24 -18.27
N ASN A 64 9.89 -6.60 -19.34
CA ASN A 64 9.89 -5.15 -19.47
C ASN A 64 8.46 -4.62 -19.63
N ILE A 65 8.13 -3.49 -19.01
CA ILE A 65 6.77 -2.93 -19.09
C ILE A 65 6.34 -2.55 -20.52
N SER A 66 7.29 -2.36 -21.44
CA SER A 66 6.99 -2.14 -22.85
C SER A 66 6.43 -3.38 -23.57
N ASN A 67 6.46 -4.56 -22.93
CA ASN A 67 5.76 -5.74 -23.44
C ASN A 67 4.22 -5.62 -23.28
N TYR A 68 3.77 -4.75 -22.39
CA TYR A 68 2.35 -4.58 -22.04
C TYR A 68 1.78 -3.23 -22.43
N LEU A 69 2.62 -2.19 -22.45
CA LEU A 69 2.24 -0.82 -22.76
C LEU A 69 2.93 -0.33 -24.03
N GLU A 70 2.22 0.45 -24.85
CA GLU A 70 2.78 1.10 -26.04
C GLU A 70 3.67 2.27 -25.60
N LEU A 71 4.99 2.06 -25.60
CA LEU A 71 5.99 2.99 -25.09
C LEU A 71 7.10 3.23 -26.13
N GLU A 72 7.71 4.42 -26.08
CA GLU A 72 8.57 4.94 -27.18
C GLU A 72 10.08 4.88 -26.88
N ASN A 73 10.50 4.73 -25.61
CA ASN A 73 11.93 4.72 -25.28
C ASN A 73 12.58 3.35 -25.54
N ARG A 74 13.91 3.34 -25.62
CA ARG A 74 14.69 2.11 -25.84
C ARG A 74 14.70 1.18 -24.64
N TYR A 75 14.59 1.73 -23.43
CA TYR A 75 14.64 0.97 -22.20
C TYR A 75 13.53 1.40 -21.25
N TYR A 76 12.93 0.41 -20.63
CA TYR A 76 12.00 0.53 -19.51
C TYR A 76 12.31 -0.56 -18.47
N PRO A 77 12.06 -0.32 -17.19
CA PRO A 77 12.33 -1.32 -16.16
C PRO A 77 11.39 -2.53 -16.27
N THR A 78 11.80 -3.64 -15.67
CA THR A 78 10.95 -4.82 -15.52
C THR A 78 9.86 -4.61 -14.47
N ILE A 79 8.81 -5.43 -14.54
CA ILE A 79 7.76 -5.48 -13.52
C ILE A 79 8.37 -5.68 -12.13
N LYS A 80 9.34 -6.61 -12.00
CA LYS A 80 10.07 -6.88 -10.75
C LYS A 80 10.74 -5.63 -10.19
N ARG A 81 11.50 -4.90 -11.02
CA ARG A 81 12.15 -3.65 -10.58
C ARG A 81 11.15 -2.59 -10.12
N ILE A 82 9.96 -2.54 -10.72
CA ILE A 82 8.93 -1.57 -10.34
C ILE A 82 8.28 -1.96 -9.01
N ILE A 83 7.86 -3.21 -8.87
CA ILE A 83 7.13 -3.67 -7.69
C ILE A 83 8.01 -3.73 -6.44
N THR A 84 9.34 -3.78 -6.61
CA THR A 84 10.33 -3.70 -5.53
C THR A 84 10.89 -2.29 -5.31
N HIS A 85 10.38 -1.29 -6.02
CA HIS A 85 10.85 0.10 -5.95
C HIS A 85 12.33 0.31 -6.30
N THR A 86 12.90 -0.55 -7.17
CA THR A 86 14.29 -0.48 -7.65
C THR A 86 14.38 -0.15 -9.14
N SER A 87 13.33 0.44 -9.70
CA SER A 87 13.20 0.75 -11.13
C SER A 87 13.93 1.99 -11.61
N GLY A 88 14.41 2.85 -10.69
CA GLY A 88 14.90 4.19 -11.03
C GLY A 88 13.79 5.24 -11.24
N PHE A 89 12.52 4.86 -11.17
CA PHE A 89 11.44 5.83 -11.19
C PHE A 89 11.45 6.72 -9.95
N LYS A 90 11.16 8.01 -10.15
CA LYS A 90 10.96 8.94 -9.05
C LYS A 90 9.67 8.58 -8.28
N PRO A 91 9.54 9.03 -7.01
CA PRO A 91 8.29 8.86 -6.25
C PRO A 91 7.06 9.35 -7.01
N TYR A 92 7.22 10.46 -7.73
CA TYR A 92 6.25 11.08 -8.63
C TYR A 92 6.98 12.05 -9.57
N TYR A 93 6.30 12.47 -10.64
CA TYR A 93 6.78 13.52 -11.52
C TYR A 93 5.96 14.79 -11.34
N LEU A 94 6.62 15.94 -11.43
CA LEU A 94 5.97 17.24 -11.29
C LEU A 94 5.11 17.52 -12.53
N SER A 95 3.84 17.82 -12.29
CA SER A 95 2.90 18.33 -13.28
C SER A 95 2.26 19.61 -12.76
N PHE A 96 1.68 20.40 -13.66
CA PHE A 96 0.92 21.60 -13.26
C PHE A 96 -0.22 21.22 -12.29
N GLN A 97 -0.90 20.11 -12.55
CA GLN A 97 -1.98 19.61 -11.68
C GLN A 97 -1.45 19.25 -10.28
N LYS A 98 -0.29 18.60 -10.18
CA LYS A 98 0.29 18.27 -8.87
C LYS A 98 0.67 19.52 -8.07
N ILE A 99 1.19 20.54 -8.71
CA ILE A 99 1.49 21.82 -8.07
C ILE A 99 0.20 22.46 -7.55
N LYS A 100 -0.87 22.46 -8.35
CA LYS A 100 -2.19 22.97 -7.94
C LYS A 100 -2.74 22.18 -6.73
N ASN A 101 -2.64 20.86 -6.75
CA ASN A 101 -3.10 19.99 -5.66
C ASN A 101 -2.36 20.27 -4.35
N TYR A 102 -1.04 20.44 -4.41
CA TYR A 102 -0.23 20.78 -3.24
C TYR A 102 -0.72 22.08 -2.54
N PHE A 103 -1.05 23.11 -3.31
CA PHE A 103 -1.58 24.35 -2.74
C PHE A 103 -3.04 24.23 -2.28
N SER A 104 -3.81 23.27 -2.79
CA SER A 104 -5.19 23.04 -2.33
C SER A 104 -5.27 22.28 -1.00
N GLY A 105 -4.19 21.63 -0.57
CA GLY A 105 -4.11 20.87 0.69
C GLY A 105 -4.92 19.57 0.72
N GLY A 106 -5.34 19.08 -0.45
CA GLY A 106 -6.11 17.84 -0.59
C GLY A 106 -5.26 16.65 -1.07
N ASN A 107 -5.85 15.85 -1.96
CA ASN A 107 -5.15 14.74 -2.61
C ASN A 107 -4.11 15.26 -3.60
N ASP A 108 -2.85 14.98 -3.35
CA ASP A 108 -1.72 15.36 -4.21
C ASP A 108 -1.84 14.82 -5.64
N PHE A 109 -2.57 13.72 -5.84
CA PHE A 109 -2.69 13.00 -7.10
C PHE A 109 -4.04 13.24 -7.81
N TYR A 110 -4.92 14.04 -7.22
CA TYR A 110 -6.24 14.32 -7.78
C TYR A 110 -6.16 14.89 -9.19
N ASN A 111 -6.97 14.36 -10.10
CA ASN A 111 -7.08 14.84 -11.48
C ASN A 111 -5.79 14.69 -12.30
N ILE A 112 -4.92 13.72 -11.94
CA ILE A 112 -3.79 13.29 -12.76
C ILE A 112 -4.20 12.01 -13.47
N SER A 113 -4.58 12.11 -14.75
CA SER A 113 -5.17 11.02 -15.51
C SER A 113 -4.19 9.90 -15.88
N LYS A 114 -4.74 8.73 -16.24
CA LYS A 114 -3.99 7.60 -16.82
C LYS A 114 -3.21 8.02 -18.07
N GLU A 115 -3.80 8.86 -18.94
CA GLU A 115 -3.13 9.42 -20.12
C GLU A 115 -1.91 10.27 -19.75
N GLN A 116 -2.02 11.07 -18.68
CA GLN A 116 -0.89 11.86 -18.20
C GLN A 116 0.24 10.98 -17.67
N LEU A 117 -0.05 9.86 -17.01
CA LEU A 117 0.96 8.89 -16.62
C LEU A 117 1.69 8.30 -17.84
N LEU A 118 0.98 7.87 -18.86
CA LEU A 118 1.58 7.35 -20.11
C LEU A 118 2.47 8.38 -20.80
N LYS A 119 2.01 9.63 -20.88
CA LYS A 119 2.84 10.74 -21.41
C LYS A 119 4.13 10.93 -20.59
N GLU A 120 4.06 10.79 -19.28
CA GLU A 120 5.23 10.96 -18.41
C GLU A 120 6.17 9.75 -18.50
N LEU A 121 5.65 8.53 -18.68
CA LEU A 121 6.45 7.34 -18.98
C LEU A 121 7.29 7.54 -20.24
N ASN A 122 6.70 8.07 -21.33
CA ASN A 122 7.40 8.33 -22.58
C ASN A 122 8.45 9.43 -22.48
N LYS A 123 8.33 10.36 -21.54
CA LYS A 123 9.35 11.39 -21.28
C LYS A 123 10.47 10.88 -20.37
N THR A 124 10.19 9.88 -19.54
CA THR A 124 11.13 9.39 -18.52
C THR A 124 12.18 8.52 -19.18
N LYS A 125 13.44 8.97 -19.16
CA LYS A 125 14.58 8.23 -19.72
C LYS A 125 15.34 7.57 -18.57
N LEU A 126 15.45 6.26 -18.64
CA LEU A 126 16.23 5.44 -17.73
C LEU A 126 17.32 4.69 -18.50
N GLU A 127 18.33 4.24 -17.79
CA GLU A 127 19.39 3.36 -18.28
C GLU A 127 19.12 1.92 -17.81
N ASP A 128 19.58 0.94 -18.56
CA ASP A 128 19.55 -0.45 -18.09
C ASP A 128 20.68 -0.70 -17.09
N LYS A 129 20.37 -0.46 -15.82
CA LYS A 129 21.28 -0.66 -14.69
C LYS A 129 20.49 -0.93 -13.43
N ASP A 130 21.17 -1.38 -12.40
CA ASP A 130 20.60 -1.49 -11.06
C ASP A 130 20.46 -0.10 -10.43
N TYR A 131 19.29 0.16 -9.89
CA TYR A 131 18.97 1.37 -9.15
C TYR A 131 18.75 1.03 -7.68
N ASP A 132 19.19 1.92 -6.81
CA ASP A 132 18.88 1.84 -5.38
C ASP A 132 17.38 1.90 -5.13
N PHE A 133 16.96 1.38 -3.98
CA PHE A 133 15.59 1.48 -3.52
C PHE A 133 15.13 2.94 -3.48
N ASN A 134 14.09 3.25 -4.21
CA ASN A 134 13.46 4.55 -4.25
C ASN A 134 11.94 4.36 -4.36
N TYR A 135 11.25 4.49 -3.22
CA TYR A 135 9.80 4.30 -3.12
C TYR A 135 9.06 5.14 -4.16
N SER A 136 8.32 4.48 -5.07
CA SER A 136 7.72 5.14 -6.22
C SER A 136 6.22 4.86 -6.35
N ASN A 137 5.40 5.89 -6.10
CA ASN A 137 3.98 5.86 -6.45
C ASN A 137 3.79 5.78 -7.97
N PHE A 138 4.62 6.49 -8.73
CA PHE A 138 4.57 6.47 -10.19
C PHE A 138 4.78 5.05 -10.75
N GLY A 139 5.72 4.30 -10.19
CA GLY A 139 5.95 2.91 -10.59
C GLY A 139 4.72 2.02 -10.33
N ILE A 140 4.16 2.08 -9.14
CA ILE A 140 2.98 1.26 -8.81
C ILE A 140 1.75 1.69 -9.62
N SER A 141 1.58 2.98 -9.91
CA SER A 141 0.54 3.46 -10.83
C SER A 141 0.69 2.86 -12.22
N THR A 142 1.93 2.71 -12.70
CA THR A 142 2.22 2.05 -13.98
C THR A 142 1.79 0.58 -13.98
N LEU A 143 1.96 -0.13 -12.86
CA LEU A 143 1.47 -1.52 -12.72
C LEU A 143 -0.05 -1.60 -12.79
N GLY A 144 -0.78 -0.58 -12.27
CA GLY A 144 -2.22 -0.48 -12.45
C GLY A 144 -2.64 -0.41 -13.92
N LEU A 145 -1.94 0.39 -14.74
CA LEU A 145 -2.19 0.46 -16.19
C LEU A 145 -1.95 -0.90 -16.87
N ILE A 146 -0.95 -1.64 -16.44
CA ILE A 146 -0.65 -2.97 -16.97
C ILE A 146 -1.76 -3.96 -16.60
N LEU A 147 -2.23 -3.94 -15.35
CA LEU A 147 -3.36 -4.77 -14.92
C LEU A 147 -4.60 -4.53 -15.78
N GLU A 148 -4.97 -3.27 -16.02
CA GLU A 148 -6.10 -2.94 -16.90
C GLU A 148 -5.91 -3.51 -18.31
N LYS A 149 -4.68 -3.43 -18.84
CA LYS A 149 -4.37 -3.92 -20.18
C LYS A 149 -4.47 -5.44 -20.30
N VAL A 150 -3.95 -6.19 -19.31
CA VAL A 150 -3.90 -7.66 -19.39
C VAL A 150 -5.22 -8.33 -18.99
N TYR A 151 -6.06 -7.65 -18.20
CA TYR A 151 -7.37 -8.15 -17.82
C TYR A 151 -8.52 -7.58 -18.67
N TYR A 152 -8.28 -6.53 -19.48
CA TYR A 152 -9.30 -5.81 -20.25
C TYR A 152 -10.44 -5.29 -19.35
N LYS A 153 -10.10 -4.83 -18.14
CA LYS A 153 -11.00 -4.31 -17.11
C LYS A 153 -10.39 -3.09 -16.45
N ASP A 154 -11.24 -2.18 -15.98
CA ASP A 154 -10.74 -1.07 -15.14
C ASP A 154 -10.15 -1.57 -13.83
N TYR A 155 -9.11 -0.89 -13.35
CA TYR A 155 -8.44 -1.24 -12.09
C TYR A 155 -9.41 -1.29 -10.90
N ASN A 156 -10.39 -0.38 -10.88
CA ASN A 156 -11.40 -0.35 -9.82
C ASN A 156 -12.25 -1.62 -9.81
N GLU A 157 -12.67 -2.10 -10.97
CA GLU A 157 -13.44 -3.35 -11.11
C GLU A 157 -12.62 -4.55 -10.63
N LEU A 158 -11.32 -4.61 -10.98
CA LEU A 158 -10.43 -5.68 -10.53
C LEU A 158 -10.30 -5.70 -9.00
N GLN A 159 -10.17 -4.53 -8.36
CA GLN A 159 -10.08 -4.43 -6.92
C GLN A 159 -11.40 -4.82 -6.23
N GLU A 160 -12.54 -4.35 -6.74
CA GLU A 160 -13.85 -4.69 -6.18
C GLU A 160 -14.15 -6.20 -6.28
N GLU A 161 -13.73 -6.86 -7.36
CA GLU A 161 -13.80 -8.33 -7.46
C GLU A 161 -12.92 -8.99 -6.40
N TYR A 162 -11.70 -8.50 -6.22
CA TYR A 162 -10.75 -9.06 -5.25
C TYR A 162 -11.21 -8.85 -3.80
N PHE A 163 -11.81 -7.72 -3.46
CA PHE A 163 -12.39 -7.51 -2.13
C PHE A 163 -13.50 -8.51 -1.82
N LYS A 164 -14.33 -8.85 -2.81
CA LYS A 164 -15.37 -9.89 -2.65
C LYS A 164 -14.77 -11.28 -2.43
N GLU A 165 -13.68 -11.63 -3.12
CA GLU A 165 -12.97 -12.89 -2.91
C GLU A 165 -12.45 -13.01 -1.47
N LEU A 166 -12.06 -11.90 -0.86
CA LEU A 166 -11.57 -11.81 0.52
C LEU A 166 -12.67 -11.61 1.56
N ASP A 167 -13.94 -11.58 1.18
CA ASP A 167 -15.08 -11.23 2.04
C ASP A 167 -14.93 -9.87 2.74
N MET A 168 -14.27 -8.91 2.06
CA MET A 168 -14.05 -7.54 2.54
C MET A 168 -15.18 -6.62 2.04
N ASN A 169 -16.38 -6.84 2.57
CA ASN A 169 -17.63 -6.25 2.04
C ASN A 169 -17.80 -4.74 2.32
N ASN A 170 -16.97 -4.18 3.21
CA ASN A 170 -16.96 -2.74 3.55
C ASN A 170 -15.71 -2.03 2.99
N THR A 171 -14.97 -2.70 2.12
CA THR A 171 -13.78 -2.15 1.48
C THR A 171 -14.11 -1.75 0.05
N SER A 172 -13.65 -0.60 -0.39
CA SER A 172 -13.90 -0.09 -1.73
C SER A 172 -12.77 0.80 -2.23
N VAL A 173 -12.70 0.98 -3.54
CA VAL A 173 -11.88 2.03 -4.12
C VAL A 173 -12.58 3.38 -3.89
N ALA A 174 -11.86 4.30 -3.25
CA ALA A 174 -12.39 5.57 -2.73
C ALA A 174 -12.79 6.57 -3.82
N ILE A 175 -13.89 6.31 -4.47
CA ILE A 175 -14.55 7.35 -5.26
C ILE A 175 -15.54 8.09 -4.34
N GLY A 176 -14.99 8.69 -3.27
CA GLY A 176 -15.67 9.75 -2.52
C GLY A 176 -16.57 9.33 -1.36
N LYS A 177 -16.41 8.18 -0.71
CA LYS A 177 -17.36 7.76 0.33
C LYS A 177 -16.68 7.11 1.55
N GLY A 178 -16.98 7.64 2.72
CA GLY A 178 -16.67 7.07 4.02
C GLY A 178 -17.46 7.81 5.11
N ASN A 179 -17.50 7.25 6.32
CA ASN A 179 -18.29 7.77 7.43
C ASN A 179 -17.50 8.70 8.39
N LEU A 180 -16.21 8.93 8.09
CA LEU A 180 -15.38 9.94 8.74
C LEU A 180 -15.27 11.20 7.88
N ARG A 181 -14.39 12.12 8.23
CA ARG A 181 -14.18 13.37 7.50
C ARG A 181 -12.77 13.48 6.95
N GLY A 182 -12.64 14.25 5.87
CA GLY A 182 -11.33 14.65 5.35
C GLY A 182 -10.70 13.66 4.40
N TYR A 183 -11.51 12.87 3.71
CA TYR A 183 -11.06 11.97 2.67
C TYR A 183 -10.48 12.72 1.48
N TRP A 184 -9.52 12.09 0.82
CA TRP A 184 -9.05 12.49 -0.49
C TRP A 184 -10.16 12.33 -1.54
N LYS A 185 -10.18 13.24 -2.49
CA LYS A 185 -11.06 13.11 -3.66
C LYS A 185 -10.31 12.34 -4.74
N TRP A 186 -11.03 11.46 -5.42
CA TRP A 186 -10.55 10.71 -6.57
C TRP A 186 -11.58 10.76 -7.70
N ASN A 187 -11.10 10.78 -8.93
CA ASN A 187 -11.91 10.55 -10.13
C ASN A 187 -11.60 9.16 -10.68
N GLU A 188 -12.52 8.57 -11.42
CA GLU A 188 -12.38 7.22 -12.01
C GLU A 188 -11.14 7.08 -12.91
N ASP A 189 -10.75 8.16 -13.60
CA ASP A 189 -9.58 8.19 -14.50
C ASP A 189 -8.27 8.60 -13.78
N ASP A 190 -8.27 8.79 -12.46
CA ASP A 190 -7.05 9.16 -11.75
C ASP A 190 -6.03 8.02 -11.78
N GLY A 191 -4.89 8.27 -12.43
CA GLY A 191 -3.87 7.25 -12.66
C GLY A 191 -3.15 6.76 -11.41
N TYR A 192 -3.24 7.50 -10.29
CA TYR A 192 -2.60 7.14 -9.01
C TYR A 192 -3.50 6.33 -8.05
N ILE A 193 -4.73 5.97 -8.47
CA ILE A 193 -5.63 5.10 -7.70
C ILE A 193 -4.91 3.84 -7.17
N PRO A 194 -4.08 3.13 -7.95
CA PRO A 194 -3.40 1.92 -7.51
C PRO A 194 -2.43 2.10 -6.34
N THR A 195 -2.16 3.32 -5.92
CA THR A 195 -1.16 3.63 -4.90
C THR A 195 -1.72 4.05 -3.55
N GLY A 196 -3.01 4.42 -3.46
CA GLY A 196 -3.49 5.00 -2.22
C GLY A 196 -4.99 5.25 -2.11
N ALA A 197 -5.82 4.71 -3.01
CA ALA A 197 -7.24 5.07 -3.08
C ALA A 197 -8.20 4.09 -2.38
N ILE A 198 -7.74 3.14 -1.62
CA ILE A 198 -8.63 2.21 -0.91
C ILE A 198 -9.12 2.83 0.40
N ILE A 199 -10.42 2.73 0.63
CA ILE A 199 -11.07 2.92 1.93
C ILE A 199 -11.47 1.55 2.48
N SER A 200 -11.18 1.31 3.76
CA SER A 200 -11.51 0.07 4.45
C SER A 200 -11.76 0.33 5.93
N ASN A 201 -12.29 -0.64 6.63
CA ASN A 201 -12.46 -0.62 8.07
C ASN A 201 -11.56 -1.65 8.77
N ILE A 202 -11.58 -1.64 10.11
CA ILE A 202 -10.68 -2.50 10.89
C ILE A 202 -11.07 -3.99 10.78
N GLU A 203 -12.36 -4.29 10.60
CA GLU A 203 -12.85 -5.65 10.44
C GLU A 203 -12.35 -6.28 9.13
N ASP A 204 -12.54 -5.59 8.00
CA ASP A 204 -12.09 -6.07 6.69
C ASP A 204 -10.56 -6.14 6.62
N MET A 205 -9.84 -5.14 7.16
CA MET A 205 -8.38 -5.18 7.20
C MET A 205 -7.84 -6.29 8.10
N SER A 206 -8.60 -6.74 9.11
CA SER A 206 -8.20 -7.90 9.91
C SER A 206 -8.39 -9.21 9.17
N LYS A 207 -9.43 -9.35 8.33
CA LYS A 207 -9.58 -10.49 7.41
C LYS A 207 -8.43 -10.56 6.41
N TYR A 208 -8.02 -9.39 5.88
CA TYR A 208 -6.84 -9.31 5.02
C TYR A 208 -5.58 -9.75 5.75
N LEU A 209 -5.36 -9.29 6.99
CA LEU A 209 -4.24 -9.71 7.83
C LEU A 209 -4.24 -11.23 8.08
N GLU A 210 -5.37 -11.79 8.47
CA GLU A 210 -5.53 -13.24 8.66
C GLU A 210 -5.20 -14.01 7.38
N THR A 211 -5.71 -13.57 6.23
CA THR A 211 -5.42 -14.15 4.92
C THR A 211 -3.92 -14.13 4.61
N LEU A 212 -3.22 -13.03 4.88
CA LEU A 212 -1.77 -12.91 4.68
C LEU A 212 -0.97 -13.91 5.52
N ILE A 213 -1.44 -14.20 6.74
CA ILE A 213 -0.76 -15.09 7.70
C ILE A 213 -1.06 -16.56 7.41
N THR A 214 -2.33 -16.87 7.08
CA THR A 214 -2.83 -18.26 7.11
C THR A 214 -3.03 -18.89 5.75
N SER A 215 -3.11 -18.10 4.69
CA SER A 215 -3.41 -18.61 3.35
C SER A 215 -2.26 -19.46 2.78
N ASP A 216 -2.64 -20.57 2.13
CA ASP A 216 -1.76 -21.44 1.36
C ASP A 216 -1.79 -21.12 -0.15
N GLU A 217 -2.54 -20.09 -0.58
CA GLU A 217 -2.63 -19.66 -1.97
C GLU A 217 -1.29 -19.13 -2.48
N SER A 218 -0.80 -19.74 -3.56
CA SER A 218 0.54 -19.47 -4.09
C SER A 218 0.74 -17.99 -4.43
N TYR A 219 -0.25 -17.33 -5.06
CA TYR A 219 -0.13 -15.93 -5.42
C TYR A 219 -0.04 -15.00 -4.20
N ILE A 220 -0.67 -15.34 -3.07
CA ILE A 220 -0.58 -14.59 -1.82
C ILE A 220 0.82 -14.75 -1.21
N ILE A 221 1.30 -15.99 -1.10
CA ILE A 221 2.62 -16.32 -0.54
C ILE A 221 3.73 -15.59 -1.32
N LYS A 222 3.68 -15.63 -2.65
CA LYS A 222 4.69 -14.99 -3.52
C LYS A 222 4.81 -13.48 -3.33
N THR A 223 3.74 -12.78 -2.91
CA THR A 223 3.86 -11.35 -2.65
C THR A 223 4.77 -11.02 -1.48
N GLN A 224 4.88 -11.92 -0.53
CA GLN A 224 5.58 -11.76 0.73
C GLN A 224 7.02 -12.28 0.69
N GLU A 225 7.37 -13.05 -0.36
CA GLU A 225 8.72 -13.56 -0.54
C GLU A 225 9.69 -12.43 -0.90
N PRO A 226 10.92 -12.44 -0.34
CA PRO A 226 11.94 -11.47 -0.70
C PRO A 226 12.30 -11.57 -2.18
N LEU A 227 12.13 -10.48 -2.92
CA LEU A 227 12.51 -10.39 -4.33
C LEU A 227 13.83 -9.66 -4.52
N THR A 228 14.20 -8.77 -3.60
CA THR A 228 15.45 -8.02 -3.68
C THR A 228 15.91 -7.57 -2.29
N ASP A 229 17.21 -7.56 -2.10
CA ASP A 229 17.85 -6.93 -0.95
C ASP A 229 17.91 -5.43 -1.19
N VAL A 230 17.61 -4.64 -0.15
CA VAL A 230 17.67 -3.19 -0.21
C VAL A 230 18.40 -2.64 1.00
N ARG A 231 18.93 -1.44 0.86
CA ARG A 231 19.57 -0.71 1.97
C ARG A 231 18.81 0.60 2.19
N ALA A 232 17.54 0.47 2.54
CA ALA A 232 16.72 1.62 2.85
C ALA A 232 16.97 2.04 4.30
N VAL A 233 17.68 3.14 4.48
CA VAL A 233 17.95 3.70 5.81
C VAL A 233 16.97 4.85 6.06
N ASN A 234 16.30 4.81 7.21
CA ASN A 234 15.51 5.90 7.74
C ASN A 234 15.87 6.08 9.21
N ASP A 235 16.54 7.17 9.55
CA ASP A 235 17.06 7.42 10.90
C ASP A 235 15.98 7.37 11.98
N ILE A 236 14.76 7.85 11.66
CA ILE A 236 13.63 7.82 12.60
C ILE A 236 13.15 6.38 12.81
N TYR A 237 13.04 5.60 11.75
CA TYR A 237 12.63 4.20 11.84
C TYR A 237 13.64 3.36 12.62
N SER A 238 14.94 3.62 12.43
CA SER A 238 16.00 2.92 13.13
C SER A 238 15.95 3.12 14.65
N ILE A 239 15.48 4.29 15.13
CA ILE A 239 15.29 4.56 16.57
C ILE A 239 14.22 3.63 17.19
N PHE A 240 13.23 3.21 16.38
CA PHE A 240 12.15 2.32 16.79
C PHE A 240 12.36 0.87 16.37
N ASP A 241 13.57 0.52 15.96
CA ASP A 241 13.96 -0.80 15.46
C ASP A 241 13.05 -1.29 14.31
N ILE A 242 12.76 -0.38 13.39
CA ILE A 242 12.00 -0.67 12.16
C ILE A 242 12.97 -0.67 10.98
N ASN A 243 13.14 -1.81 10.33
CA ASN A 243 14.11 -1.98 9.26
C ASN A 243 13.42 -2.28 7.93
N VAL A 244 14.14 -2.00 6.83
CA VAL A 244 13.79 -2.44 5.47
C VAL A 244 15.06 -3.02 4.86
N ASP A 245 15.25 -4.31 5.06
CA ASP A 245 16.42 -5.05 4.58
C ASP A 245 16.15 -5.68 3.22
N LYS A 246 14.89 -6.07 2.98
CA LYS A 246 14.43 -6.69 1.75
C LYS A 246 13.06 -6.15 1.36
N VAL A 247 12.70 -6.36 0.11
CA VAL A 247 11.38 -6.03 -0.41
C VAL A 247 10.83 -7.21 -1.20
N GLY A 248 9.57 -7.58 -0.89
CA GLY A 248 8.76 -8.47 -1.70
C GLY A 248 7.99 -7.70 -2.78
N MET A 249 6.81 -8.15 -3.16
CA MET A 249 5.94 -7.35 -4.02
C MET A 249 5.31 -6.23 -3.19
N THR A 250 5.95 -5.08 -3.17
CA THR A 250 5.68 -3.87 -2.34
C THR A 250 5.87 -4.05 -0.81
N TRP A 251 5.85 -5.26 -0.29
CA TRP A 251 6.03 -5.52 1.12
C TRP A 251 7.44 -5.16 1.59
N MET A 252 7.54 -4.38 2.65
CA MET A 252 8.78 -4.13 3.38
C MET A 252 9.07 -5.32 4.28
N ILE A 253 10.30 -5.80 4.28
CA ILE A 253 10.73 -6.96 5.05
C ILE A 253 11.86 -6.52 5.97
N ASP A 254 11.58 -6.57 7.27
CA ASP A 254 12.55 -6.43 8.35
C ASP A 254 13.11 -7.81 8.67
N ASN A 255 14.23 -8.13 8.04
CA ASN A 255 14.85 -9.45 8.18
C ASN A 255 15.47 -9.67 9.58
N LYS A 256 15.77 -8.59 10.29
CA LYS A 256 16.30 -8.66 11.65
C LYS A 256 15.25 -9.15 12.66
N ASN A 257 14.01 -8.71 12.47
CA ASN A 257 12.91 -8.96 13.40
C ASN A 257 11.89 -9.96 12.84
N ASP A 258 12.11 -10.51 11.64
CA ASP A 258 11.20 -11.39 10.90
C ASP A 258 9.80 -10.79 10.73
N ILE A 259 9.74 -9.48 10.47
CA ILE A 259 8.49 -8.74 10.28
C ILE A 259 8.31 -8.38 8.81
N ILE A 260 7.12 -8.69 8.27
CA ILE A 260 6.65 -8.22 6.98
C ILE A 260 5.63 -7.12 7.24
N TRP A 261 5.80 -5.94 6.62
CA TRP A 261 4.96 -4.81 6.94
C TRP A 261 4.77 -3.83 5.78
N HIS A 262 3.72 -3.05 5.87
CA HIS A 262 3.53 -1.84 5.08
C HIS A 262 2.78 -0.79 5.90
N ASN A 263 3.02 0.48 5.61
CA ASN A 263 2.28 1.57 6.19
C ASN A 263 1.59 2.42 5.12
N GLY A 264 0.66 3.24 5.56
CA GLY A 264 -0.05 4.14 4.67
C GLY A 264 -0.36 5.49 5.30
N SER A 265 -0.45 6.50 4.45
CA SER A 265 -0.91 7.81 4.89
C SER A 265 -1.55 8.57 3.74
N THR A 266 -2.55 9.36 4.10
CA THR A 266 -3.11 10.46 3.31
C THR A 266 -3.02 11.75 4.13
N THR A 267 -3.68 12.81 3.73
CA THR A 267 -3.62 14.07 4.49
C THR A 267 -4.12 13.91 5.92
N ASN A 268 -5.16 13.10 6.12
CA ASN A 268 -5.87 12.99 7.41
C ASN A 268 -5.91 11.59 8.00
N PHE A 269 -5.36 10.59 7.32
CA PHE A 269 -5.36 9.20 7.76
C PHE A 269 -3.96 8.63 7.82
N ASN A 270 -3.77 7.69 8.72
CA ASN A 270 -2.51 6.98 8.91
C ASN A 270 -2.82 5.53 9.25
N SER A 271 -2.13 4.60 8.61
CA SER A 271 -2.36 3.17 8.73
C SER A 271 -1.06 2.39 8.85
N TYR A 272 -1.14 1.21 9.43
CA TYR A 272 -0.07 0.23 9.48
C TYR A 272 -0.67 -1.18 9.43
N ILE A 273 0.01 -2.07 8.73
CA ILE A 273 -0.21 -3.52 8.78
C ILE A 273 1.15 -4.18 8.88
N GLY A 274 1.29 -5.11 9.80
CA GLY A 274 2.54 -5.86 9.98
C GLY A 274 2.29 -7.20 10.65
N TYR A 275 3.11 -8.20 10.34
CA TYR A 275 2.94 -9.54 10.84
C TYR A 275 4.24 -10.35 10.79
N ASN A 276 4.29 -11.40 11.60
CA ASN A 276 5.25 -12.47 11.52
C ASN A 276 4.51 -13.76 11.13
N LYS A 277 4.87 -14.35 10.00
CA LYS A 277 4.19 -15.50 9.43
C LYS A 277 4.49 -16.79 10.19
N GLU A 278 5.72 -16.94 10.69
CA GLU A 278 6.16 -18.14 11.41
C GLU A 278 5.46 -18.27 12.76
N LYS A 279 5.47 -17.18 13.55
CA LYS A 279 4.78 -17.11 14.83
C LYS A 279 3.27 -16.93 14.71
N LYS A 280 2.75 -16.70 13.51
CA LYS A 280 1.33 -16.46 13.23
C LYS A 280 0.73 -15.33 14.08
N VAL A 281 1.43 -14.22 14.16
CA VAL A 281 0.97 -13.02 14.86
C VAL A 281 0.98 -11.82 13.93
N GLY A 282 0.06 -10.88 14.15
CA GLY A 282 0.01 -9.69 13.32
C GLY A 282 -0.85 -8.58 13.91
N VAL A 283 -0.72 -7.38 13.35
CA VAL A 283 -1.44 -6.19 13.79
C VAL A 283 -1.83 -5.31 12.62
N VAL A 284 -3.03 -4.76 12.68
CA VAL A 284 -3.48 -3.64 11.86
C VAL A 284 -3.78 -2.45 12.78
N VAL A 285 -3.30 -1.28 12.39
CA VAL A 285 -3.63 -0.02 13.08
C VAL A 285 -4.13 0.98 12.05
N LEU A 286 -5.34 1.48 12.25
CA LEU A 286 -5.98 2.49 11.40
C LEU A 286 -6.30 3.72 12.23
N SER A 287 -6.12 4.92 11.68
CA SER A 287 -6.51 6.14 12.36
C SER A 287 -6.89 7.27 11.39
N ASN A 288 -7.75 8.17 11.87
CA ASN A 288 -8.06 9.45 11.23
C ASN A 288 -7.14 10.58 11.73
N LEU A 289 -5.87 10.23 12.00
CA LEU A 289 -4.82 11.18 12.36
C LEU A 289 -3.96 11.51 11.15
N SER A 290 -3.68 12.79 10.97
CA SER A 290 -2.69 13.22 9.99
C SER A 290 -1.32 12.59 10.29
N PRO A 291 -0.56 12.16 9.28
CA PRO A 291 0.82 11.67 9.46
C PRO A 291 1.77 12.74 10.01
N LYS A 292 1.36 14.01 9.98
CA LYS A 292 2.09 15.13 10.60
C LYS A 292 1.86 15.25 12.12
N SER A 293 1.00 14.38 12.68
CA SER A 293 0.77 14.37 14.12
C SER A 293 1.93 13.68 14.86
N ASP A 294 2.06 13.98 16.17
CA ASP A 294 3.07 13.34 17.03
C ASP A 294 2.82 11.83 17.26
N VAL A 295 1.71 11.31 16.73
CA VAL A 295 1.28 9.91 16.88
C VAL A 295 1.31 9.26 15.51
N ASN A 296 2.23 8.33 15.29
CA ASN A 296 2.41 7.63 14.03
C ASN A 296 2.01 6.15 14.19
N MET A 297 1.14 5.68 13.30
CA MET A 297 0.60 4.32 13.37
C MET A 297 1.67 3.26 13.07
N THR A 298 2.69 3.60 12.29
CA THR A 298 3.83 2.71 12.04
C THR A 298 4.57 2.38 13.35
N PHE A 299 4.82 3.37 14.20
CA PHE A 299 5.51 3.14 15.48
C PHE A 299 4.64 2.38 16.47
N ILE A 300 3.33 2.68 16.52
CA ILE A 300 2.39 1.97 17.39
C ILE A 300 2.27 0.51 16.97
N GLY A 301 2.01 0.26 15.69
CA GLY A 301 1.84 -1.10 15.16
C GLY A 301 3.10 -1.93 15.33
N ASN A 302 4.26 -1.39 14.95
CA ASN A 302 5.52 -2.09 15.12
C ASN A 302 5.81 -2.42 16.59
N LYS A 303 5.57 -1.48 17.51
CA LYS A 303 5.76 -1.73 18.94
C LYS A 303 4.85 -2.83 19.47
N ILE A 304 3.57 -2.82 19.08
CA ILE A 304 2.63 -3.89 19.46
C ILE A 304 3.14 -5.24 18.97
N LEU A 305 3.59 -5.29 17.70
CA LEU A 305 4.08 -6.53 17.10
C LEU A 305 5.34 -7.04 17.81
N HIS A 306 6.29 -6.17 18.16
CA HIS A 306 7.46 -6.57 18.98
C HIS A 306 7.04 -7.14 20.34
N GLU A 307 6.11 -6.50 21.06
CA GLU A 307 5.58 -7.01 22.33
C GLU A 307 4.88 -8.37 22.20
N MET A 308 4.31 -8.68 21.00
CA MET A 308 3.74 -10.01 20.72
C MET A 308 4.83 -11.04 20.41
N LEU A 309 5.91 -10.64 19.76
CA LEU A 309 7.02 -11.51 19.40
C LEU A 309 7.90 -11.89 20.59
N ASP A 310 7.93 -11.07 21.64
CA ASP A 310 8.70 -11.28 22.87
C ASP A 310 8.01 -12.26 23.85
N LYS A 311 6.75 -12.64 23.60
CA LYS A 311 5.96 -13.61 24.39
C LYS A 311 6.20 -15.03 23.92
#